data_a66878d62f789c218a2a03dd9b39501f
#
_entry.id   a66878d62f789c218a2a03dd9b39501f
#
_cell.length_a   1.000
_cell.length_b   1.000
_cell.length_c   1.000
_cell.angle_alpha   90.00
_cell.angle_beta   90.00
_cell.angle_gamma   90.00
#
_symmetry.space_group_name_H-M   'P 1'
#
loop_
_entity.id
_entity.type
_entity.pdbx_description
1 polymer ?
#
loop_
_entity_poly.entity_id
_entity_poly.type
_entity_poly.pdbx_seq_one_letter_code
_entity_poly.pdbx_strand_id
1 'polypeptide(L)'
;MSNMILIYEFEGYLRQHYGGFQKEVVFSSIMPTTRKFRADYYLPNDKVIIEINGGVWNDGRHTRGKGYEEDLIKANLAQKNGFQYFQFTYSHLRDLVYKDYI
;
A
#
# COMPACT_ATOMS: atom_id res chain seq x y z
N MET A 1 -19.71 -0.88 -8.42
CA MET A 1 -19.34 -1.12 -7.01
C MET A 1 -18.55 0.08 -6.50
N SER A 2 -18.89 0.60 -5.34
CA SER A 2 -18.18 1.76 -4.80
C SER A 2 -16.82 1.36 -4.26
N ASN A 3 -15.88 2.31 -4.25
CA ASN A 3 -14.55 2.08 -3.68
C ASN A 3 -14.62 1.76 -2.19
N MET A 4 -15.61 2.30 -1.48
CA MET A 4 -15.81 2.00 -0.06
C MET A 4 -16.08 0.50 0.18
N ILE A 5 -16.91 -0.11 -0.69
CA ILE A 5 -17.19 -1.54 -0.57
C ILE A 5 -15.94 -2.36 -0.85
N LEU A 6 -15.15 -1.96 -1.86
CA LEU A 6 -13.90 -2.64 -2.18
C LEU A 6 -12.91 -2.58 -1.02
N ILE A 7 -12.79 -1.42 -0.40
CA ILE A 7 -11.92 -1.25 0.77
C ILE A 7 -12.41 -2.09 1.93
N TYR A 8 -13.72 -2.09 2.18
CA TYR A 8 -14.31 -2.86 3.26
C TYR A 8 -13.99 -4.35 3.12
N GLU A 9 -14.15 -4.88 1.91
CA GLU A 9 -13.86 -6.29 1.64
C GLU A 9 -12.37 -6.59 1.79
N PHE A 10 -11.53 -5.68 1.31
CA PHE A 10 -10.08 -5.82 1.42
C PHE A 10 -9.64 -5.85 2.88
N GLU A 11 -10.16 -4.92 3.69
CA GLU A 11 -9.83 -4.88 5.11
C GLU A 11 -10.33 -6.12 5.85
N GLY A 12 -11.49 -6.63 5.45
CA GLY A 12 -12.00 -7.89 5.99
C GLY A 12 -11.07 -9.06 5.72
N TYR A 13 -10.50 -9.10 4.52
CA TYR A 13 -9.51 -10.11 4.15
C TYR A 13 -8.27 -10.00 5.04
N LEU A 14 -7.77 -8.78 5.24
CA LEU A 14 -6.60 -8.56 6.09
C LEU A 14 -6.85 -9.02 7.52
N ARG A 15 -8.01 -8.70 8.07
CA ARG A 15 -8.36 -9.13 9.43
C ARG A 15 -8.39 -10.65 9.55
N GLN A 16 -8.95 -11.31 8.56
CA GLN A 16 -9.12 -12.75 8.57
C GLN A 16 -7.78 -13.47 8.44
N HIS A 17 -6.89 -12.98 7.58
CA HIS A 17 -5.65 -13.68 7.25
C HIS A 17 -4.45 -13.25 8.09
N TYR A 18 -4.49 -12.04 8.66
CA TYR A 18 -3.34 -11.47 9.39
C TYR A 18 -3.69 -11.08 10.83
N GLY A 19 -4.92 -11.31 11.24
CA GLY A 19 -5.36 -10.99 12.59
C GLY A 19 -5.56 -9.50 12.85
N GLY A 20 -5.31 -8.65 11.85
CA GLY A 20 -5.48 -7.21 11.97
C GLY A 20 -4.46 -6.46 11.15
N PHE A 21 -4.53 -5.14 11.23
CA PHE A 21 -3.62 -4.26 10.49
C PHE A 21 -3.64 -2.87 11.12
N GLN A 22 -2.64 -2.06 10.78
CA GLN A 22 -2.61 -0.65 11.16
C GLN A 22 -2.77 0.18 9.89
N LYS A 23 -3.41 1.34 10.00
CA LYS A 23 -3.65 2.24 8.86
C LYS A 23 -2.87 3.53 9.04
N GLU A 24 -2.47 4.12 7.92
CA GLU A 24 -1.84 5.44 7.91
C GLU A 24 -0.61 5.51 8.83
N VAL A 25 0.27 4.54 8.71
CA VAL A 25 1.45 4.43 9.57
C VAL A 25 2.60 5.24 8.97
N VAL A 26 3.13 6.17 9.74
CA VAL A 26 4.26 6.98 9.31
C VAL A 26 5.51 6.10 9.26
N PHE A 27 6.25 6.16 8.15
CA PHE A 27 7.44 5.33 7.96
C PHE A 27 8.48 5.51 9.07
N SER A 28 8.66 6.74 9.54
CA SER A 28 9.65 6.99 10.59
C SER A 28 9.35 6.29 11.91
N SER A 29 8.12 5.80 12.10
CA SER A 29 7.76 5.03 13.29
C SER A 29 8.13 3.56 13.18
N ILE A 30 8.45 3.07 11.97
CA ILE A 30 8.73 1.64 11.75
C ILE A 30 10.07 1.39 11.07
N MET A 31 10.78 2.43 10.61
CA MET A 31 12.10 2.29 10.01
C MET A 31 12.88 3.60 10.14
N PRO A 32 14.23 3.54 10.07
CA PRO A 32 15.04 4.76 10.17
C PRO A 32 14.94 5.59 8.89
N THR A 33 14.29 6.74 8.98
CA THR A 33 14.17 7.67 7.86
C THR A 33 13.69 9.03 8.35
N THR A 34 14.11 10.08 7.65
CA THR A 34 13.56 11.43 7.85
C THR A 34 12.41 11.71 6.87
N ARG A 35 12.14 10.80 5.94
CA ARG A 35 11.04 10.95 5.00
C ARG A 35 9.70 10.90 5.73
N LYS A 36 8.74 11.64 5.23
CA LYS A 36 7.40 11.75 5.84
C LYS A 36 6.37 10.86 5.15
N PHE A 37 6.83 9.77 4.57
CA PHE A 37 5.93 8.79 3.93
C PHE A 37 5.01 8.13 4.93
N ARG A 38 3.82 7.75 4.47
CA ARG A 38 2.85 6.97 5.25
C ARG A 38 2.50 5.72 4.48
N ALA A 39 2.35 4.62 5.21
CA ALA A 39 1.82 3.37 4.67
C ALA A 39 0.30 3.41 4.79
N ASP A 40 -0.43 3.12 3.72
CA ASP A 40 -1.88 2.99 3.80
C ASP A 40 -2.26 1.89 4.78
N TYR A 41 -1.57 0.75 4.68
CA TYR A 41 -1.75 -0.40 5.56
C TYR A 41 -0.41 -0.97 5.96
N TYR A 42 -0.30 -1.36 7.22
CA TYR A 42 0.89 -2.00 7.75
C TYR A 42 0.49 -3.25 8.52
N LEU A 43 1.14 -4.37 8.20
CA LEU A 43 0.96 -5.66 8.87
C LEU A 43 2.22 -5.90 9.71
N PRO A 44 2.20 -5.55 11.01
CA PRO A 44 3.44 -5.52 11.78
C PRO A 44 4.09 -6.87 12.01
N ASN A 45 3.30 -7.93 12.17
CA ASN A 45 3.86 -9.26 12.43
C ASN A 45 4.59 -9.84 11.22
N ASP A 46 4.22 -9.40 10.03
CA ASP A 46 4.76 -9.93 8.78
C ASP A 46 5.69 -8.95 8.08
N LYS A 47 5.82 -7.74 8.61
CA LYS A 47 6.60 -6.65 8.01
C LYS A 47 6.15 -6.39 6.58
N VAL A 48 4.86 -6.22 6.39
CA VAL A 48 4.24 -5.97 5.08
C VAL A 48 3.63 -4.56 5.07
N ILE A 49 3.91 -3.82 4.01
CA ILE A 49 3.31 -2.52 3.74
C ILE A 49 2.48 -2.65 2.47
N ILE A 50 1.26 -2.14 2.50
CA ILE A 50 0.36 -2.19 1.34
C ILE A 50 -0.14 -0.78 1.04
N GLU A 51 -0.11 -0.40 -0.23
CA GLU A 51 -0.59 0.88 -0.73
C GLU A 51 -1.74 0.66 -1.70
N ILE A 52 -2.77 1.47 -1.60
CA ILE A 52 -3.86 1.46 -2.57
C ILE A 52 -3.74 2.72 -3.42
N ASN A 53 -3.35 2.53 -4.66
CA ASN A 53 -3.11 3.64 -5.58
C ASN A 53 -4.38 3.97 -6.34
N GLY A 54 -5.03 5.07 -5.96
CA GLY A 54 -6.31 5.45 -6.52
C GLY A 54 -6.26 6.38 -7.70
N GLY A 55 -5.10 6.99 -8.01
CA GLY A 55 -5.01 8.02 -9.03
C GLY A 55 -4.48 7.57 -10.38
N VAL A 56 -4.43 6.28 -10.64
CA VAL A 56 -3.74 5.74 -11.84
C VAL A 56 -4.50 5.92 -13.14
N TRP A 57 -5.73 6.41 -13.08
CA TRP A 57 -6.57 6.57 -14.28
C TRP A 57 -6.38 7.89 -15.00
N ASN A 58 -5.58 8.78 -14.45
CA ASN A 58 -5.40 10.11 -15.01
C ASN A 58 -4.37 10.06 -16.14
N ASP A 59 -4.79 9.68 -17.31
CA ASP A 59 -4.12 9.71 -18.62
C ASP A 59 -2.59 9.53 -18.64
N GLY A 60 -2.02 8.97 -17.62
CA GLY A 60 -0.60 8.63 -17.57
C GLY A 60 0.33 9.80 -17.29
N ARG A 61 -0.14 11.03 -17.21
CA ARG A 61 0.74 12.18 -16.96
C ARG A 61 1.41 12.12 -15.60
N HIS A 62 0.71 11.56 -14.63
CA HIS A 62 1.19 11.51 -13.26
C HIS A 62 2.17 10.37 -13.01
N THR A 63 2.41 9.51 -14.01
CA THR A 63 3.33 8.41 -13.87
C THR A 63 4.78 8.81 -14.14
N ARG A 64 5.03 10.06 -14.54
CA ARG A 64 6.37 10.52 -14.93
C ARG A 64 6.80 11.81 -14.26
N GLY A 65 6.09 12.27 -13.26
CA GLY A 65 6.45 13.48 -12.57
C GLY A 65 7.18 13.18 -11.27
N LYS A 66 7.36 14.26 -10.50
CA LYS A 66 7.99 14.18 -9.19
C LYS A 66 7.27 13.19 -8.26
N GLY A 67 5.95 13.12 -8.36
CA GLY A 67 5.17 12.18 -7.57
C GLY A 67 5.53 10.74 -7.87
N TYR A 68 5.75 10.43 -9.14
CA TYR A 68 6.16 9.08 -9.53
C TYR A 68 7.53 8.73 -8.95
N GLU A 69 8.48 9.66 -9.04
CA GLU A 69 9.82 9.44 -8.49
C GLU A 69 9.78 9.24 -6.98
N GLU A 70 8.95 10.01 -6.27
CA GLU A 70 8.80 9.84 -4.83
C GLU A 70 8.18 8.49 -4.49
N ASP A 71 7.26 8.00 -5.30
CA ASP A 71 6.68 6.67 -5.09
C ASP A 71 7.73 5.57 -5.23
N LEU A 72 8.65 5.73 -6.19
CA LEU A 72 9.76 4.77 -6.35
C LEU A 72 10.68 4.81 -5.13
N ILE A 73 10.99 5.99 -4.63
CA ILE A 73 11.84 6.15 -3.44
C ILE A 73 11.17 5.51 -2.23
N LYS A 74 9.86 5.70 -2.08
CA LYS A 74 9.10 5.12 -0.99
C LYS A 74 9.19 3.59 -1.00
N ALA A 75 8.97 2.99 -2.16
CA ALA A 75 9.05 1.54 -2.32
C ALA A 75 10.46 1.02 -2.02
N ASN A 76 11.47 1.69 -2.56
CA ASN A 76 12.86 1.29 -2.36
C ASN A 76 13.27 1.39 -0.90
N LEU A 77 12.82 2.44 -0.21
CA LEU A 77 13.12 2.62 1.21
C LEU A 77 12.53 1.49 2.04
N ALA A 78 11.27 1.14 1.78
CA ALA A 78 10.62 0.05 2.49
C ALA A 78 11.36 -1.27 2.27
N GLN A 79 11.69 -1.58 1.02
CA GLN A 79 12.38 -2.82 0.66
C GLN A 79 13.77 -2.89 1.28
N LYS A 80 14.50 -1.79 1.27
CA LYS A 80 15.82 -1.72 1.87
C LYS A 80 15.78 -2.07 3.37
N ASN A 81 14.71 -1.72 4.04
CA ASN A 81 14.55 -1.96 5.46
C ASN A 81 13.85 -3.29 5.79
N GLY A 82 13.74 -4.17 4.81
CA GLY A 82 13.25 -5.52 5.01
C GLY A 82 11.75 -5.68 4.98
N PHE A 83 11.02 -4.68 4.51
CA PHE A 83 9.58 -4.78 4.37
C PHE A 83 9.22 -5.34 3.00
N GLN A 84 8.19 -6.19 2.95
CA GLN A 84 7.53 -6.49 1.70
C GLN A 84 6.62 -5.30 1.39
N TYR A 85 6.60 -4.89 0.14
CA TYR A 85 5.89 -3.67 -0.27
C TYR A 85 5.02 -4.00 -1.47
N PHE A 86 3.71 -3.90 -1.30
CA PHE A 86 2.75 -4.21 -2.35
C PHE A 86 1.91 -3.00 -2.68
N GLN A 87 1.57 -2.84 -3.95
CA GLN A 87 0.74 -1.74 -4.43
C GLN A 87 -0.40 -2.31 -5.26
N PHE A 88 -1.62 -1.87 -4.98
CA PHE A 88 -2.80 -2.32 -5.70
C PHE A 88 -3.65 -1.14 -6.10
N THR A 89 -4.35 -1.28 -7.21
CA THR A 89 -5.37 -0.30 -7.64
C THR A 89 -6.74 -0.77 -7.17
N TYR A 90 -7.75 0.09 -7.34
CA TYR A 90 -9.12 -0.34 -7.03
C TYR A 90 -9.58 -1.45 -7.96
N SER A 91 -9.10 -1.48 -9.21
CA SER A 91 -9.39 -2.61 -10.10
C SER A 91 -8.83 -3.91 -9.55
N HIS A 92 -7.65 -3.86 -8.96
CA HIS A 92 -7.06 -5.03 -8.33
C HIS A 92 -7.87 -5.50 -7.12
N LEU A 93 -8.47 -4.56 -6.38
CA LEU A 93 -9.35 -4.94 -5.28
C LEU A 93 -10.63 -5.58 -5.80
N ARG A 94 -11.23 -4.99 -6.84
CA ARG A 94 -12.45 -5.51 -7.45
C ARG A 94 -12.24 -6.92 -8.00
N ASP A 95 -11.11 -7.15 -8.66
CA ASP A 95 -10.82 -8.42 -9.33
C ASP A 95 -10.09 -9.41 -8.42
N LEU A 96 -9.93 -9.07 -7.14
CA LEU A 96 -9.32 -9.92 -6.11
C LEU A 96 -7.88 -10.33 -6.42
N VAL A 97 -7.17 -9.50 -7.20
CA VAL A 97 -5.78 -9.76 -7.60
C VAL A 97 -4.86 -9.84 -6.37
N TYR A 98 -5.14 -9.04 -5.34
CA TYR A 98 -4.30 -9.04 -4.14
C TYR A 98 -4.21 -10.40 -3.46
N LYS A 99 -5.20 -11.27 -3.65
CA LYS A 99 -5.20 -12.59 -3.04
C LYS A 99 -4.10 -13.50 -3.57
N ASP A 100 -3.53 -13.15 -4.73
CA ASP A 100 -2.41 -13.90 -5.30
C ASP A 100 -1.07 -13.51 -4.66
N TYR A 101 -1.04 -12.44 -3.90
CA TYR A 101 0.21 -11.86 -3.37
C TYR A 101 0.25 -11.79 -1.85
N ILE A 102 -0.91 -11.60 -1.24
CA ILE A 102 -0.97 -11.46 0.22
C ILE A 102 -2.10 -12.35 0.87
#